data_195b325df26abd62f6a72030cf6cf430
#
_entry.id   195b325df26abd62f6a72030cf6cf430
#
_cell.length_a   1.000
_cell.length_b   1.000
_cell.length_c   1.000
_cell.angle_alpha   90.00
_cell.angle_beta   90.00
_cell.angle_gamma   90.00
#
_symmetry.space_group_name_H-M   'P 1'
#
loop_
_entity.id
_entity.type
_entity.pdbx_description
1 polymer ?
#
loop_
_entity_poly.entity_id
_entity_poly.type
_entity_poly.pdbx_seq_one_letter_code
_entity_poly.pdbx_strand_id
1 'polypeptide(L)'
;MPASTPQKTIPSNSAQATRTAGIEFSQVTKRYGANTVVNNLTLSIPAGETTVFVGSSGCGKTTTLRMINRMVEPQEGTITIGGQNIADQDPYKLRRSIGYVMQSGGLLPHRTVLENVMTVPLLNGTPKPQAKERALDLLGTVGLDASLAQRYPAQLSGGQAQRVGVARALAADASILLMDEPFSAVDPIVRTELQEELLRLQGELHKTIVFVTHDIDEALFLGDNIAVFAPGGKLAQYGAPVEILTNPANDFVESFVSQSVGALLPADVMRQVRYIRRERYRRTREAVVSGEGAASTSGRG
;
A
#
# COMPACT_ATOMS: atom_id res chain seq x y z
N MET A 1 32.98 48.99 -19.74
CA MET A 1 31.99 48.01 -20.16
C MET A 1 32.31 46.68 -19.48
N PRO A 2 31.56 46.24 -18.47
CA PRO A 2 31.78 44.93 -17.87
C PRO A 2 31.02 43.86 -18.67
N ALA A 3 31.69 42.73 -18.91
CA ALA A 3 31.17 41.57 -19.64
C ALA A 3 30.09 40.83 -18.85
N SER A 4 28.97 40.56 -19.51
CA SER A 4 27.85 39.79 -18.98
C SER A 4 28.19 38.31 -18.96
N THR A 5 28.14 37.71 -17.78
CA THR A 5 28.23 36.28 -17.53
C THR A 5 26.97 35.58 -18.04
N PRO A 6 27.05 34.48 -18.79
CA PRO A 6 25.86 33.76 -19.22
C PRO A 6 25.21 33.00 -18.03
N GLN A 7 23.93 33.29 -17.77
CA GLN A 7 23.08 32.55 -16.86
C GLN A 7 22.90 31.13 -17.38
N LYS A 8 23.36 30.18 -16.57
CA LYS A 8 23.17 28.75 -16.76
C LYS A 8 21.71 28.38 -16.47
N THR A 9 20.90 28.21 -17.51
CA THR A 9 19.52 27.73 -17.41
C THR A 9 19.55 26.29 -16.90
N ILE A 10 19.05 26.09 -15.70
CA ILE A 10 18.80 24.76 -15.14
C ILE A 10 17.59 24.21 -15.90
N PRO A 11 17.69 23.04 -16.57
CA PRO A 11 16.51 22.44 -17.17
C PRO A 11 15.51 22.06 -16.06
N SER A 12 14.32 22.65 -16.12
CA SER A 12 13.19 22.25 -15.31
C SER A 12 12.85 20.80 -15.67
N ASN A 13 13.25 19.89 -14.79
CA ASN A 13 12.80 18.51 -14.85
C ASN A 13 11.31 18.54 -14.55
N SER A 14 10.49 18.51 -15.60
CA SER A 14 9.04 18.38 -15.47
C SER A 14 8.77 17.08 -14.73
N ALA A 15 8.44 17.20 -13.44
CA ALA A 15 7.90 16.13 -12.63
C ALA A 15 6.69 15.57 -13.39
N GLN A 16 6.88 14.44 -14.06
CA GLN A 16 5.76 13.58 -14.45
C GLN A 16 5.08 13.20 -13.14
N ALA A 17 3.99 13.88 -12.83
CA ALA A 17 3.09 13.49 -11.77
C ALA A 17 2.79 12.01 -12.00
N THR A 18 3.21 11.17 -11.07
CA THR A 18 3.03 9.72 -11.13
C THR A 18 1.52 9.49 -11.14
N ARG A 19 0.95 9.20 -12.32
CA ARG A 19 -0.49 8.99 -12.45
C ARG A 19 -0.84 7.79 -11.61
N THR A 20 -1.61 7.99 -10.57
CA THR A 20 -2.23 6.91 -9.78
C THR A 20 -3.02 6.02 -10.74
N ALA A 21 -2.79 4.70 -10.66
CA ALA A 21 -3.44 3.73 -11.54
C ALA A 21 -4.36 2.83 -10.71
N GLY A 22 -5.61 2.67 -11.15
CA GLY A 22 -6.53 1.67 -10.62
C GLY A 22 -6.16 0.27 -11.10
N ILE A 23 -6.67 -0.74 -10.41
CA ILE A 23 -6.44 -2.15 -10.73
C ILE A 23 -7.80 -2.81 -10.96
N GLU A 24 -7.92 -3.56 -12.05
CA GLU A 24 -9.16 -4.27 -12.37
C GLU A 24 -8.90 -5.76 -12.57
N PHE A 25 -9.74 -6.56 -11.95
CA PHE A 25 -9.84 -8.00 -12.13
C PHE A 25 -11.11 -8.30 -12.93
N SER A 26 -10.99 -9.03 -14.04
CA SER A 26 -12.10 -9.44 -14.88
C SER A 26 -12.16 -10.96 -14.95
N GLN A 27 -13.11 -11.55 -14.22
CA GLN A 27 -13.40 -13.00 -14.18
C GLN A 27 -12.16 -13.86 -13.89
N VAL A 28 -11.31 -13.40 -12.96
CA VAL A 28 -10.04 -14.04 -12.67
C VAL A 28 -10.23 -15.30 -11.85
N THR A 29 -9.63 -16.42 -12.32
CA THR A 29 -9.65 -17.71 -11.63
C THR A 29 -8.22 -18.24 -11.43
N LYS A 30 -7.94 -18.74 -10.21
CA LYS A 30 -6.69 -19.41 -9.86
C LYS A 30 -6.95 -20.72 -9.14
N ARG A 31 -6.31 -21.79 -9.67
CA ARG A 31 -6.37 -23.15 -9.11
C ARG A 31 -4.96 -23.66 -8.81
N TYR A 32 -4.83 -24.44 -7.77
CA TYR A 32 -3.67 -25.26 -7.47
C TYR A 32 -4.10 -26.74 -7.42
N GLY A 33 -3.79 -27.50 -8.46
CA GLY A 33 -4.35 -28.83 -8.66
C GLY A 33 -5.88 -28.77 -8.76
N ALA A 34 -6.59 -29.53 -7.94
CA ALA A 34 -8.06 -29.54 -7.88
C ALA A 34 -8.64 -28.41 -7.02
N ASN A 35 -7.80 -27.68 -6.26
CA ASN A 35 -8.27 -26.65 -5.33
C ASN A 35 -8.38 -25.29 -6.02
N THR A 36 -9.59 -24.73 -6.08
CA THR A 36 -9.83 -23.35 -6.56
C THR A 36 -9.58 -22.36 -5.41
N VAL A 37 -8.57 -21.53 -5.55
CA VAL A 37 -8.13 -20.56 -4.55
C VAL A 37 -8.65 -19.15 -4.81
N VAL A 38 -8.87 -18.80 -6.08
CA VAL A 38 -9.60 -17.59 -6.52
C VAL A 38 -10.60 -18.03 -7.58
N ASN A 39 -11.87 -17.69 -7.40
CA ASN A 39 -12.97 -18.22 -8.19
C ASN A 39 -13.74 -17.07 -8.86
N ASN A 40 -13.54 -16.92 -10.18
CA ASN A 40 -14.25 -15.96 -11.02
C ASN A 40 -14.30 -14.53 -10.44
N LEU A 41 -13.17 -14.05 -9.93
CA LEU A 41 -13.07 -12.75 -9.28
C LEU A 41 -13.24 -11.62 -10.30
N THR A 42 -14.24 -10.77 -10.07
CA THR A 42 -14.41 -9.48 -10.73
C THR A 42 -14.39 -8.40 -9.65
N LEU A 43 -13.40 -7.49 -9.73
CA LEU A 43 -13.17 -6.47 -8.71
C LEU A 43 -12.47 -5.27 -9.34
N SER A 44 -12.93 -4.06 -9.03
CA SER A 44 -12.27 -2.81 -9.39
C SER A 44 -11.71 -2.15 -8.13
N ILE A 45 -10.42 -1.86 -8.14
CA ILE A 45 -9.68 -1.15 -7.08
C ILE A 45 -9.42 0.27 -7.57
N PRO A 46 -10.03 1.29 -6.93
CA PRO A 46 -9.88 2.67 -7.35
C PRO A 46 -8.44 3.17 -7.22
N ALA A 47 -8.06 4.04 -8.14
CA ALA A 47 -6.76 4.72 -8.10
C ALA A 47 -6.66 5.67 -6.90
N GLY A 48 -5.54 5.66 -6.21
CA GLY A 48 -5.27 6.59 -5.10
C GLY A 48 -6.01 6.26 -3.80
N GLU A 49 -6.65 5.10 -3.71
CA GLU A 49 -7.38 4.64 -2.52
C GLU A 49 -6.73 3.39 -1.91
N THR A 50 -7.05 3.15 -0.65
CA THR A 50 -6.69 1.92 0.06
C THR A 50 -7.83 0.92 -0.04
N THR A 51 -7.60 -0.23 -0.70
CA THR A 51 -8.51 -1.37 -0.69
C THR A 51 -7.94 -2.47 0.21
N VAL A 52 -8.71 -2.90 1.20
CA VAL A 52 -8.30 -3.96 2.13
C VAL A 52 -8.97 -5.29 1.78
N PHE A 53 -8.17 -6.32 1.57
CA PHE A 53 -8.63 -7.69 1.41
C PHE A 53 -8.68 -8.35 2.78
N VAL A 54 -9.86 -8.75 3.24
CA VAL A 54 -10.08 -9.38 4.55
C VAL A 54 -10.82 -10.71 4.41
N GLY A 55 -10.65 -11.60 5.36
CA GLY A 55 -11.28 -12.92 5.38
C GLY A 55 -10.42 -13.97 6.09
N SER A 56 -10.95 -15.17 6.26
CA SER A 56 -10.27 -16.28 6.95
C SER A 56 -8.97 -16.70 6.26
N SER A 57 -8.10 -17.40 6.99
CA SER A 57 -6.87 -17.95 6.42
C SER A 57 -7.18 -18.91 5.27
N GLY A 58 -6.39 -18.85 4.19
CA GLY A 58 -6.55 -19.73 3.03
C GLY A 58 -7.66 -19.36 2.04
N CYS A 59 -8.43 -18.28 2.25
CA CYS A 59 -9.50 -17.87 1.33
C CYS A 59 -9.00 -17.15 0.03
N GLY A 60 -7.70 -17.10 -0.23
CA GLY A 60 -7.16 -16.61 -1.50
C GLY A 60 -6.62 -15.19 -1.52
N LYS A 61 -6.69 -14.41 -0.43
CA LYS A 61 -6.24 -12.99 -0.36
C LYS A 61 -4.81 -12.78 -0.85
N THR A 62 -3.85 -13.47 -0.26
CA THR A 62 -2.42 -13.40 -0.65
C THR A 62 -2.21 -13.83 -2.10
N THR A 63 -2.93 -14.85 -2.58
CA THR A 63 -2.85 -15.29 -3.98
C THR A 63 -3.38 -14.20 -4.90
N THR A 64 -4.51 -13.57 -4.58
CA THR A 64 -5.08 -12.45 -5.33
C THR A 64 -4.12 -11.26 -5.36
N LEU A 65 -3.53 -10.90 -4.21
CA LEU A 65 -2.52 -9.84 -4.13
C LEU A 65 -1.32 -10.13 -5.05
N ARG A 66 -0.79 -11.38 -5.00
CA ARG A 66 0.37 -11.79 -5.78
C ARG A 66 0.11 -11.92 -7.28
N MET A 67 -1.13 -11.98 -7.70
CA MET A 67 -1.47 -11.90 -9.13
C MET A 67 -1.28 -10.50 -9.68
N ILE A 68 -1.47 -9.44 -8.90
CA ILE A 68 -1.29 -8.04 -9.36
C ILE A 68 0.15 -7.78 -9.84
N ASN A 69 1.15 -8.33 -9.14
CA ASN A 69 2.58 -8.17 -9.51
C ASN A 69 3.13 -9.35 -10.32
N ARG A 70 2.26 -10.23 -10.82
CA ARG A 70 2.63 -11.42 -11.61
C ARG A 70 3.59 -12.37 -10.90
N MET A 71 3.60 -12.41 -9.55
CA MET A 71 4.27 -13.51 -8.83
C MET A 71 3.49 -14.81 -8.94
N VAL A 72 2.19 -14.70 -9.18
CA VAL A 72 1.27 -15.80 -9.49
C VAL A 72 0.52 -15.41 -10.75
N GLU A 73 0.45 -16.32 -11.73
CA GLU A 73 -0.35 -16.12 -12.94
C GLU A 73 -1.74 -16.73 -12.76
N PRO A 74 -2.81 -16.03 -13.18
CA PRO A 74 -4.15 -16.62 -13.25
C PRO A 74 -4.22 -17.70 -14.34
N GLN A 75 -5.18 -18.63 -14.24
CA GLN A 75 -5.51 -19.54 -15.34
C GLN A 75 -6.58 -18.96 -16.26
N GLU A 76 -7.49 -18.14 -15.72
CA GLU A 76 -8.59 -17.56 -16.50
C GLU A 76 -8.76 -16.10 -16.10
N GLY A 77 -9.34 -15.31 -16.98
CA GLY A 77 -9.57 -13.88 -16.76
C GLY A 77 -8.36 -13.01 -17.03
N THR A 78 -8.51 -11.72 -16.76
CA THR A 78 -7.48 -10.70 -17.00
C THR A 78 -7.35 -9.76 -15.82
N ILE A 79 -6.14 -9.22 -15.64
CA ILE A 79 -5.86 -8.17 -14.64
C ILE A 79 -5.26 -6.99 -15.38
N THR A 80 -5.81 -5.80 -15.16
CA THR A 80 -5.27 -4.56 -15.74
C THR A 80 -4.84 -3.58 -14.67
N ILE A 81 -3.82 -2.78 -14.97
CA ILE A 81 -3.35 -1.65 -14.16
C ILE A 81 -3.38 -0.41 -15.05
N GLY A 82 -4.15 0.61 -14.66
CA GLY A 82 -4.33 1.81 -15.47
C GLY A 82 -4.85 1.51 -16.89
N GLY A 83 -5.69 0.47 -17.04
CA GLY A 83 -6.24 0.01 -18.31
C GLY A 83 -5.30 -0.86 -19.15
N GLN A 84 -4.05 -1.09 -18.72
CA GLN A 84 -3.10 -1.96 -19.42
C GLN A 84 -3.10 -3.36 -18.83
N ASN A 85 -3.25 -4.39 -19.68
CA ASN A 85 -3.17 -5.78 -19.26
C ASN A 85 -1.75 -6.08 -18.74
N ILE A 86 -1.66 -6.57 -17.50
CA ILE A 86 -0.36 -6.89 -16.90
C ILE A 86 0.34 -8.07 -17.60
N ALA A 87 -0.40 -8.96 -18.24
CA ALA A 87 0.16 -10.10 -18.97
C ALA A 87 1.05 -9.66 -20.15
N ASP A 88 0.75 -8.49 -20.74
CA ASP A 88 1.49 -7.93 -21.89
C ASP A 88 2.74 -7.12 -21.45
N GLN A 89 2.94 -6.91 -20.15
CA GLN A 89 4.05 -6.16 -19.62
C GLN A 89 5.24 -7.05 -19.27
N ASP A 90 6.45 -6.51 -19.33
CA ASP A 90 7.64 -7.18 -18.82
C ASP A 90 7.51 -7.37 -17.29
N PRO A 91 7.55 -8.61 -16.77
CA PRO A 91 7.31 -8.87 -15.36
C PRO A 91 8.36 -8.25 -14.43
N TYR A 92 9.59 -8.04 -14.87
CA TYR A 92 10.63 -7.41 -14.07
C TYR A 92 10.40 -5.89 -13.97
N LYS A 93 9.95 -5.24 -15.06
CA LYS A 93 9.59 -3.82 -15.04
C LYS A 93 8.36 -3.60 -14.18
N LEU A 94 7.33 -4.43 -14.35
CA LEU A 94 6.10 -4.37 -13.55
C LEU A 94 6.41 -4.49 -12.05
N ARG A 95 7.18 -5.49 -11.63
CA ARG A 95 7.53 -5.70 -10.21
C ARG A 95 8.34 -4.56 -9.61
N ARG A 96 9.18 -3.89 -10.40
CA ARG A 96 9.94 -2.71 -9.94
C ARG A 96 9.09 -1.44 -9.85
N SER A 97 7.97 -1.38 -10.57
CA SER A 97 7.02 -0.26 -10.49
C SER A 97 6.00 -0.40 -9.38
N ILE A 98 6.01 -1.52 -8.64
CA ILE A 98 5.09 -1.82 -7.55
C ILE A 98 5.89 -2.00 -6.26
N GLY A 99 5.53 -1.27 -5.20
CA GLY A 99 6.05 -1.52 -3.86
C GLY A 99 5.39 -2.76 -3.27
N TYR A 100 6.20 -3.70 -2.73
CA TYR A 100 5.66 -4.93 -2.16
C TYR A 100 6.21 -5.21 -0.78
N VAL A 101 5.32 -5.30 0.21
CA VAL A 101 5.61 -5.73 1.58
C VAL A 101 5.16 -7.18 1.71
N MET A 102 6.11 -8.08 1.93
CA MET A 102 5.86 -9.52 2.12
C MET A 102 5.55 -9.83 3.58
N GLN A 103 4.69 -10.81 3.83
CA GLN A 103 4.31 -11.25 5.17
C GLN A 103 5.51 -11.57 6.09
N SER A 104 6.59 -12.14 5.55
CA SER A 104 7.83 -12.46 6.28
C SER A 104 8.91 -11.38 6.21
N GLY A 105 8.58 -10.14 5.79
CA GLY A 105 9.53 -9.06 5.54
C GLY A 105 10.36 -9.25 4.26
N GLY A 106 10.73 -10.48 3.90
CA GLY A 106 11.42 -10.84 2.65
C GLY A 106 12.72 -10.08 2.40
N LEU A 107 13.48 -9.78 3.46
CA LEU A 107 14.75 -9.06 3.34
C LEU A 107 15.84 -9.95 2.74
N LEU A 108 16.76 -9.33 2.00
CA LEU A 108 17.94 -9.98 1.47
C LEU A 108 18.94 -10.22 2.61
N PRO A 109 19.23 -11.48 3.00
CA PRO A 109 19.97 -11.77 4.22
C PRO A 109 21.44 -11.34 4.16
N HIS A 110 22.00 -11.25 2.95
CA HIS A 110 23.39 -10.86 2.69
C HIS A 110 23.56 -9.34 2.50
N ARG A 111 22.51 -8.55 2.66
CA ARG A 111 22.52 -7.09 2.57
C ARG A 111 22.17 -6.47 3.91
N THR A 112 22.77 -5.32 4.18
CA THR A 112 22.42 -4.53 5.37
C THR A 112 20.99 -3.98 5.26
N VAL A 113 20.45 -3.45 6.36
CA VAL A 113 19.16 -2.75 6.40
C VAL A 113 19.09 -1.65 5.34
N LEU A 114 20.10 -0.77 5.33
CA LEU A 114 20.20 0.31 4.37
C LEU A 114 20.21 -0.18 2.92
N GLU A 115 21.01 -1.20 2.62
CA GLU A 115 21.10 -1.78 1.28
C GLU A 115 19.81 -2.48 0.85
N ASN A 116 19.07 -3.08 1.79
CA ASN A 116 17.75 -3.63 1.52
C ASN A 116 16.79 -2.53 1.05
N VAL A 117 16.71 -1.40 1.75
CA VAL A 117 15.83 -0.28 1.40
C VAL A 117 16.26 0.35 0.07
N MET A 118 17.55 0.50 -0.19
CA MET A 118 18.09 1.07 -1.43
C MET A 118 17.94 0.16 -2.66
N THR A 119 17.58 -1.11 -2.49
CA THR A 119 17.63 -2.10 -3.59
C THR A 119 16.83 -1.67 -4.82
N VAL A 120 15.55 -1.32 -4.65
CA VAL A 120 14.69 -0.96 -5.80
C VAL A 120 15.05 0.40 -6.40
N PRO A 121 15.30 1.46 -5.62
CA PRO A 121 15.81 2.72 -6.16
C PRO A 121 17.04 2.55 -7.05
N LEU A 122 18.04 1.79 -6.60
CA LEU A 122 19.26 1.54 -7.38
C LEU A 122 18.97 0.76 -8.68
N LEU A 123 18.08 -0.23 -8.64
CA LEU A 123 17.65 -0.97 -9.83
C LEU A 123 16.89 -0.09 -10.84
N ASN A 124 16.26 0.97 -10.35
CA ASN A 124 15.56 1.98 -11.17
C ASN A 124 16.49 3.11 -11.63
N GLY A 125 17.79 3.05 -11.31
CA GLY A 125 18.79 4.01 -11.77
C GLY A 125 18.94 5.25 -10.87
N THR A 126 18.34 5.28 -9.69
CA THR A 126 18.52 6.39 -8.73
C THR A 126 19.99 6.46 -8.30
N PRO A 127 20.63 7.65 -8.32
CA PRO A 127 22.00 7.81 -7.85
C PRO A 127 22.17 7.34 -6.39
N LYS A 128 23.27 6.64 -6.11
CA LYS A 128 23.53 6.04 -4.79
C LYS A 128 23.43 7.02 -3.61
N PRO A 129 23.96 8.26 -3.69
CA PRO A 129 23.81 9.23 -2.60
C PRO A 129 22.34 9.58 -2.32
N GLN A 130 21.53 9.81 -3.35
CA GLN A 130 20.12 10.12 -3.23
C GLN A 130 19.32 8.93 -2.70
N ALA A 131 19.61 7.71 -3.19
CA ALA A 131 18.98 6.49 -2.68
C ALA A 131 19.30 6.26 -1.19
N LYS A 132 20.52 6.59 -0.76
CA LYS A 132 20.95 6.48 0.64
C LYS A 132 20.21 7.47 1.54
N GLU A 133 20.16 8.74 1.16
CA GLU A 133 19.44 9.79 1.89
C GLU A 133 17.98 9.40 2.08
N ARG A 134 17.27 9.11 0.98
CA ARG A 134 15.87 8.66 1.03
C ARG A 134 15.67 7.40 1.89
N ALA A 135 16.59 6.45 1.84
CA ALA A 135 16.49 5.24 2.64
C ALA A 135 16.61 5.52 4.14
N LEU A 136 17.49 6.43 4.55
CA LEU A 136 17.63 6.85 5.96
C LEU A 136 16.38 7.59 6.44
N ASP A 137 15.81 8.48 5.63
CA ASP A 137 14.57 9.17 5.95
C ASP A 137 13.42 8.18 6.16
N LEU A 138 13.29 7.21 5.26
CA LEU A 138 12.25 6.17 5.35
C LEU A 138 12.44 5.24 6.55
N LEU A 139 13.68 4.94 6.96
CA LEU A 139 13.92 4.21 8.20
C LEU A 139 13.41 4.99 9.41
N GLY A 140 13.66 6.31 9.46
CA GLY A 140 13.09 7.20 10.49
C GLY A 140 11.56 7.21 10.45
N THR A 141 10.96 7.31 9.27
CA THR A 141 9.51 7.28 9.05
C THR A 141 8.85 6.02 9.63
N VAL A 142 9.48 4.85 9.49
CA VAL A 142 8.96 3.61 10.08
C VAL A 142 9.43 3.37 11.53
N GLY A 143 9.93 4.40 12.23
CA GLY A 143 10.33 4.34 13.63
C GLY A 143 11.56 3.46 13.87
N LEU A 144 12.50 3.38 12.93
CA LEU A 144 13.76 2.67 13.07
C LEU A 144 14.91 3.65 13.25
N ASP A 145 15.71 3.44 14.31
CA ASP A 145 16.90 4.24 14.56
C ASP A 145 17.96 4.05 13.48
N ALA A 146 18.63 5.13 13.07
CA ALA A 146 19.65 5.14 12.04
C ALA A 146 20.85 4.21 12.35
N SER A 147 21.11 3.88 13.62
CA SER A 147 22.15 2.93 14.03
C SER A 147 21.90 1.51 13.53
N LEU A 148 20.65 1.19 13.19
CA LEU A 148 20.27 -0.10 12.60
C LEU A 148 20.65 -0.22 11.11
N ALA A 149 20.97 0.89 10.44
CA ALA A 149 21.20 0.94 8.99
C ALA A 149 22.29 -0.02 8.51
N GLN A 150 23.32 -0.28 9.33
CA GLN A 150 24.43 -1.17 9.02
C GLN A 150 24.23 -2.61 9.49
N ARG A 151 23.15 -2.92 10.20
CA ARG A 151 22.86 -4.28 10.65
C ARG A 151 22.33 -5.14 9.49
N TYR A 152 22.54 -6.44 9.64
CA TYR A 152 21.98 -7.46 8.74
C TYR A 152 20.62 -7.95 9.28
N PRO A 153 19.74 -8.49 8.41
CA PRO A 153 18.43 -9.00 8.81
C PRO A 153 18.46 -9.98 10.00
N ALA A 154 19.48 -10.84 10.09
CA ALA A 154 19.64 -11.78 11.20
C ALA A 154 19.88 -11.11 12.58
N GLN A 155 20.19 -9.82 12.61
CA GLN A 155 20.44 -9.03 13.80
C GLN A 155 19.22 -8.20 14.23
N LEU A 156 18.09 -8.38 13.56
CA LEU A 156 16.84 -7.64 13.79
C LEU A 156 15.82 -8.52 14.49
N SER A 157 14.94 -7.88 15.30
CA SER A 157 13.71 -8.53 15.72
C SER A 157 12.75 -8.70 14.53
N GLY A 158 11.76 -9.59 14.65
CA GLY A 158 10.75 -9.79 13.60
C GLY A 158 10.02 -8.49 13.23
N GLY A 159 9.63 -7.68 14.22
CA GLY A 159 9.00 -6.38 13.99
C GLY A 159 9.93 -5.36 13.33
N GLN A 160 11.23 -5.34 13.69
CA GLN A 160 12.21 -4.50 13.01
C GLN A 160 12.39 -4.91 11.55
N ALA A 161 12.52 -6.21 11.26
CA ALA A 161 12.64 -6.72 9.89
C ALA A 161 11.40 -6.37 9.05
N GLN A 162 10.20 -6.46 9.64
CA GLN A 162 8.96 -6.08 8.99
C GLN A 162 8.94 -4.60 8.62
N ARG A 163 9.33 -3.71 9.55
CA ARG A 163 9.42 -2.26 9.30
C ARG A 163 10.45 -1.90 8.23
N VAL A 164 11.57 -2.61 8.15
CA VAL A 164 12.52 -2.47 7.02
C VAL A 164 11.86 -2.88 5.71
N GLY A 165 11.04 -3.94 5.70
CA GLY A 165 10.24 -4.35 4.54
C GLY A 165 9.27 -3.25 4.05
N VAL A 166 8.60 -2.56 4.99
CA VAL A 166 7.74 -1.41 4.67
C VAL A 166 8.56 -0.25 4.09
N ALA A 167 9.67 0.13 4.74
CA ALA A 167 10.56 1.19 4.24
C ALA A 167 11.07 0.89 2.82
N ARG A 168 11.43 -0.37 2.53
CA ARG A 168 11.85 -0.82 1.19
C ARG A 168 10.76 -0.66 0.14
N ALA A 169 9.52 -1.01 0.48
CA ALA A 169 8.39 -0.86 -0.44
C ALA A 169 8.09 0.61 -0.75
N LEU A 170 8.16 1.48 0.26
CA LEU A 170 8.00 2.92 0.10
C LEU A 170 9.14 3.56 -0.71
N ALA A 171 10.37 3.03 -0.60
CA ALA A 171 11.54 3.53 -1.31
C ALA A 171 11.44 3.39 -2.84
N ALA A 172 10.66 2.44 -3.32
CA ALA A 172 10.42 2.21 -4.75
C ALA A 172 9.77 3.40 -5.47
N ASP A 173 9.19 4.36 -4.73
CA ASP A 173 8.38 5.47 -5.24
C ASP A 173 7.26 5.03 -6.19
N ALA A 174 6.75 3.85 -5.95
CA ALA A 174 5.70 3.23 -6.75
C ALA A 174 4.36 3.95 -6.57
N SER A 175 3.54 3.99 -7.61
CA SER A 175 2.15 4.44 -7.53
C SER A 175 1.22 3.42 -6.86
N ILE A 176 1.63 2.16 -6.83
CA ILE A 176 0.89 1.04 -6.23
C ILE A 176 1.73 0.41 -5.13
N LEU A 177 1.11 0.17 -3.97
CA LEU A 177 1.69 -0.56 -2.85
C LEU A 177 0.85 -1.81 -2.56
N LEU A 178 1.47 -2.97 -2.56
CA LEU A 178 0.89 -4.23 -2.17
C LEU A 178 1.44 -4.62 -0.80
N MET A 179 0.57 -4.91 0.16
CA MET A 179 0.95 -5.22 1.53
C MET A 179 0.28 -6.52 1.99
N ASP A 180 1.09 -7.56 2.23
CA ASP A 180 0.64 -8.89 2.64
C ASP A 180 0.87 -9.06 4.14
N GLU A 181 -0.15 -8.84 4.96
CA GLU A 181 -0.12 -8.86 6.43
C GLU A 181 1.08 -8.11 7.03
N PRO A 182 1.28 -6.82 6.68
CA PRO A 182 2.52 -6.09 6.97
C PRO A 182 2.78 -5.85 8.45
N PHE A 183 1.78 -6.01 9.31
CA PHE A 183 1.88 -5.73 10.75
C PHE A 183 1.69 -6.97 11.63
N SER A 184 1.61 -8.18 11.06
CA SER A 184 1.33 -9.42 11.79
C SER A 184 2.39 -9.79 12.84
N ALA A 185 3.66 -9.41 12.62
CA ALA A 185 4.78 -9.66 13.52
C ALA A 185 5.19 -8.45 14.38
N VAL A 186 4.36 -7.40 14.40
CA VAL A 186 4.63 -6.14 15.11
C VAL A 186 3.81 -6.10 16.40
N ASP A 187 4.39 -5.60 17.49
CA ASP A 187 3.68 -5.42 18.74
C ASP A 187 2.53 -4.40 18.62
N PRO A 188 1.47 -4.49 19.46
CA PRO A 188 0.27 -3.70 19.30
C PRO A 188 0.47 -2.18 19.30
N ILE A 189 1.40 -1.66 20.13
CA ILE A 189 1.64 -0.21 20.24
C ILE A 189 2.27 0.30 18.95
N VAL A 190 3.36 -0.34 18.52
CA VAL A 190 4.06 0.03 17.28
C VAL A 190 3.19 -0.23 16.05
N ARG A 191 2.32 -1.23 16.08
CA ARG A 191 1.34 -1.47 15.01
C ARG A 191 0.44 -0.26 14.80
N THR A 192 -0.12 0.29 15.89
CA THR A 192 -0.97 1.49 15.81
C THR A 192 -0.20 2.68 15.21
N GLU A 193 1.03 2.92 15.65
CA GLU A 193 1.87 4.00 15.10
C GLU A 193 2.13 3.82 13.59
N LEU A 194 2.41 2.60 13.15
CA LEU A 194 2.63 2.31 11.72
C LEU A 194 1.36 2.42 10.87
N GLN A 195 0.21 2.07 11.44
CA GLN A 195 -1.09 2.25 10.78
C GLN A 195 -1.41 3.74 10.60
N GLU A 196 -1.19 4.55 11.63
CA GLU A 196 -1.36 6.01 11.56
C GLU A 196 -0.40 6.63 10.54
N GLU A 197 0.86 6.19 10.52
CA GLU A 197 1.85 6.66 9.54
C GLU A 197 1.48 6.25 8.11
N LEU A 198 0.95 5.03 7.90
CA LEU A 198 0.46 4.61 6.59
C LEU A 198 -0.70 5.47 6.10
N LEU A 199 -1.65 5.82 7.00
CA LEU A 199 -2.75 6.73 6.69
C LEU A 199 -2.24 8.14 6.35
N ARG A 200 -1.25 8.65 7.09
CA ARG A 200 -0.62 9.94 6.81
C ARG A 200 0.03 9.96 5.42
N LEU A 201 0.85 8.95 5.14
CA LEU A 201 1.51 8.80 3.83
C LEU A 201 0.51 8.65 2.69
N GLN A 202 -0.58 7.91 2.91
CA GLN A 202 -1.64 7.79 1.90
C GLN A 202 -2.32 9.12 1.62
N GLY A 203 -2.58 9.93 2.66
CA GLY A 203 -3.15 11.27 2.52
C GLY A 203 -2.26 12.24 1.74
N GLU A 204 -0.93 12.10 1.85
CA GLU A 204 0.04 12.96 1.17
C GLU A 204 0.37 12.48 -0.26
N LEU A 205 0.51 11.17 -0.45
CA LEU A 205 1.06 10.60 -1.67
C LEU A 205 0.01 10.06 -2.64
N HIS A 206 -1.24 9.93 -2.19
CA HIS A 206 -2.37 9.41 -2.98
C HIS A 206 -2.06 8.11 -3.74
N LYS A 207 -1.28 7.20 -3.13
CA LYS A 207 -0.92 5.92 -3.75
C LYS A 207 -2.10 4.94 -3.72
N THR A 208 -2.21 4.08 -4.72
CA THR A 208 -3.16 2.96 -4.69
C THR A 208 -2.58 1.86 -3.78
N ILE A 209 -3.27 1.54 -2.70
CA ILE A 209 -2.80 0.54 -1.73
C ILE A 209 -3.74 -0.66 -1.75
N VAL A 210 -3.18 -1.85 -1.91
CA VAL A 210 -3.89 -3.12 -1.66
C VAL A 210 -3.29 -3.76 -0.42
N PHE A 211 -4.09 -3.88 0.61
CA PHE A 211 -3.67 -4.34 1.92
C PHE A 211 -4.37 -5.65 2.25
N VAL A 212 -3.64 -6.67 2.65
CA VAL A 212 -4.19 -7.96 3.10
C VAL A 212 -4.07 -8.07 4.60
N THR A 213 -5.16 -8.42 5.25
CA THR A 213 -5.20 -8.75 6.67
C THR A 213 -6.24 -9.84 6.97
N HIS A 214 -6.17 -10.45 8.15
CA HIS A 214 -7.23 -11.28 8.70
C HIS A 214 -8.02 -10.56 9.80
N ASP A 215 -7.62 -9.33 10.14
CA ASP A 215 -8.19 -8.50 11.18
C ASP A 215 -9.16 -7.49 10.57
N ILE A 216 -10.45 -7.57 10.96
CA ILE A 216 -11.50 -6.67 10.46
C ILE A 216 -11.33 -5.26 11.02
N ASP A 217 -10.84 -5.10 12.26
CA ASP A 217 -10.63 -3.79 12.86
C ASP A 217 -9.55 -3.02 12.10
N GLU A 218 -8.49 -3.71 11.68
CA GLU A 218 -7.47 -3.16 10.81
C GLU A 218 -8.04 -2.76 9.43
N ALA A 219 -8.92 -3.60 8.86
CA ALA A 219 -9.56 -3.30 7.59
C ALA A 219 -10.49 -2.08 7.68
N LEU A 220 -11.25 -1.96 8.76
CA LEU A 220 -12.12 -0.81 9.03
C LEU A 220 -11.33 0.48 9.26
N PHE A 221 -10.16 0.38 9.90
CA PHE A 221 -9.30 1.51 10.20
C PHE A 221 -8.58 2.06 8.95
N LEU A 222 -8.01 1.16 8.13
CA LEU A 222 -7.13 1.54 7.01
C LEU A 222 -7.88 1.72 5.69
N GLY A 223 -8.97 0.96 5.45
CA GLY A 223 -9.59 0.83 4.15
C GLY A 223 -10.48 2.02 3.77
N ASP A 224 -10.34 2.49 2.54
CA ASP A 224 -11.39 3.25 1.86
C ASP A 224 -12.46 2.29 1.33
N ASN A 225 -12.03 1.11 0.88
CA ASN A 225 -12.87 0.00 0.48
C ASN A 225 -12.38 -1.31 1.13
N ILE A 226 -13.31 -2.21 1.38
CA ILE A 226 -13.05 -3.53 1.94
C ILE A 226 -13.59 -4.59 0.99
N ALA A 227 -12.74 -5.57 0.64
CA ALA A 227 -13.12 -6.77 -0.09
C ALA A 227 -13.12 -7.95 0.88
N VAL A 228 -14.29 -8.47 1.22
CA VAL A 228 -14.46 -9.62 2.12
C VAL A 228 -14.41 -10.90 1.30
N PHE A 229 -13.39 -11.72 1.55
CA PHE A 229 -13.20 -13.01 0.87
C PHE A 229 -13.77 -14.15 1.71
N ALA A 230 -14.67 -14.93 1.11
CA ALA A 230 -15.21 -16.16 1.68
C ALA A 230 -14.33 -17.38 1.32
N PRO A 231 -14.48 -18.50 2.04
CA PRO A 231 -13.87 -19.78 1.68
C PRO A 231 -14.15 -20.17 0.22
N GLY A 232 -13.17 -20.82 -0.43
CA GLY A 232 -13.27 -21.20 -1.85
C GLY A 232 -12.96 -20.07 -2.82
N GLY A 233 -12.30 -19.00 -2.36
CA GLY A 233 -11.78 -17.92 -3.20
C GLY A 233 -12.84 -17.01 -3.78
N LYS A 234 -13.99 -16.88 -3.14
CA LYS A 234 -15.12 -16.06 -3.58
C LYS A 234 -15.07 -14.68 -2.90
N LEU A 235 -15.33 -13.64 -3.67
CA LEU A 235 -15.63 -12.31 -3.14
C LEU A 235 -17.06 -12.32 -2.57
N ALA A 236 -17.20 -12.21 -1.24
CA ALA A 236 -18.50 -12.22 -0.58
C ALA A 236 -19.16 -10.85 -0.59
N GLN A 237 -18.38 -9.79 -0.37
CA GLN A 237 -18.83 -8.40 -0.45
C GLN A 237 -17.66 -7.48 -0.75
N TYR A 238 -17.95 -6.37 -1.45
CA TYR A 238 -17.03 -5.26 -1.68
C TYR A 238 -17.75 -3.96 -1.47
N GLY A 239 -17.19 -3.05 -0.71
CA GLY A 239 -17.78 -1.74 -0.45
C GLY A 239 -17.04 -0.93 0.59
N ALA A 240 -17.57 0.25 0.91
CA ALA A 240 -17.02 1.09 1.97
C ALA A 240 -17.16 0.41 3.34
N PRO A 241 -16.25 0.70 4.31
CA PRO A 241 -16.32 0.13 5.67
C PRO A 241 -17.70 0.26 6.32
N VAL A 242 -18.35 1.39 6.14
CA VAL A 242 -19.71 1.65 6.66
C VAL A 242 -20.74 0.68 6.08
N GLU A 243 -20.66 0.40 4.79
CA GLU A 243 -21.56 -0.51 4.09
C GLU A 243 -21.39 -1.95 4.56
N ILE A 244 -20.14 -2.40 4.72
CA ILE A 244 -19.83 -3.73 5.27
C ILE A 244 -20.43 -3.93 6.65
N LEU A 245 -20.40 -2.89 7.50
CA LEU A 245 -20.92 -2.94 8.88
C LEU A 245 -22.44 -2.85 8.97
N THR A 246 -23.07 -2.01 8.12
CA THR A 246 -24.49 -1.70 8.27
C THR A 246 -25.41 -2.46 7.33
N ASN A 247 -24.85 -3.03 6.27
CA ASN A 247 -25.59 -3.75 5.25
C ASN A 247 -24.78 -4.95 4.73
N PRO A 248 -24.53 -5.97 5.60
CA PRO A 248 -23.83 -7.17 5.20
C PRO A 248 -24.62 -7.91 4.10
N ALA A 249 -23.93 -8.32 3.03
CA ALA A 249 -24.55 -8.91 1.85
C ALA A 249 -25.10 -10.33 2.08
N ASN A 250 -24.64 -11.01 3.13
CA ASN A 250 -25.05 -12.37 3.49
C ASN A 250 -24.63 -12.72 4.93
N ASP A 251 -25.16 -13.84 5.45
CA ASP A 251 -24.90 -14.35 6.81
C ASP A 251 -23.41 -14.57 7.10
N PHE A 252 -22.62 -14.94 6.07
CA PHE A 252 -21.16 -15.09 6.22
C PHE A 252 -20.50 -13.78 6.57
N VAL A 253 -20.83 -12.70 5.85
CA VAL A 253 -20.26 -11.37 6.11
C VAL A 253 -20.73 -10.85 7.46
N GLU A 254 -22.01 -11.00 7.80
CA GLU A 254 -22.57 -10.62 9.09
C GLU A 254 -21.86 -11.34 10.24
N SER A 255 -21.72 -12.65 10.15
CA SER A 255 -21.02 -13.47 11.15
C SER A 255 -19.53 -13.08 11.25
N PHE A 256 -18.87 -12.85 10.12
CA PHE A 256 -17.45 -12.47 10.07
C PHE A 256 -17.20 -11.13 10.77
N VAL A 257 -18.05 -10.15 10.51
CA VAL A 257 -17.98 -8.82 11.15
C VAL A 257 -18.29 -8.92 12.64
N SER A 258 -19.36 -9.61 13.01
CA SER A 258 -19.82 -9.73 14.41
C SER A 258 -18.84 -10.46 15.32
N GLN A 259 -18.11 -11.47 14.81
CA GLN A 259 -17.11 -12.21 15.57
C GLN A 259 -15.84 -11.40 15.87
N SER A 260 -15.52 -10.46 15.02
CA SER A 260 -14.25 -9.71 15.06
C SER A 260 -14.41 -8.35 15.73
N VAL A 261 -15.55 -7.69 15.57
CA VAL A 261 -15.88 -6.42 16.25
C VAL A 261 -16.35 -6.71 17.69
N GLY A 262 -15.50 -7.28 18.52
CA GLY A 262 -15.83 -7.63 19.90
C GLY A 262 -16.31 -6.41 20.70
N ALA A 263 -17.53 -6.45 21.26
CA ALA A 263 -18.12 -5.51 22.22
C ALA A 263 -18.25 -4.03 21.82
N LEU A 264 -17.70 -3.58 20.70
CA LEU A 264 -17.97 -2.26 20.18
C LEU A 264 -19.33 -2.25 19.47
N LEU A 265 -20.26 -1.48 19.99
CA LEU A 265 -21.54 -1.28 19.32
C LEU A 265 -21.29 -0.66 17.93
N PRO A 266 -22.01 -1.09 16.88
CA PRO A 266 -21.84 -0.56 15.50
C PRO A 266 -21.81 0.97 15.43
N ALA A 267 -22.53 1.65 16.34
CA ALA A 267 -22.55 3.11 16.45
C ALA A 267 -21.20 3.73 16.88
N ASP A 268 -20.42 3.04 17.70
CA ASP A 268 -19.13 3.52 18.19
C ASP A 268 -18.03 3.31 17.14
N VAL A 269 -18.03 2.18 16.47
CA VAL A 269 -17.17 1.91 15.30
C VAL A 269 -17.49 2.92 14.19
N MET A 270 -18.77 3.16 13.92
CA MET A 270 -19.22 4.17 12.94
C MET A 270 -18.78 5.58 13.32
N ARG A 271 -18.76 5.91 14.59
CA ARG A 271 -18.27 7.20 15.09
C ARG A 271 -16.77 7.33 14.88
N GLN A 272 -16.01 6.26 15.16
CA GLN A 272 -14.57 6.20 15.00
C GLN A 272 -14.16 6.25 13.51
N VAL A 273 -14.80 5.48 12.63
CA VAL A 273 -14.59 5.52 11.18
C VAL A 273 -14.94 6.92 10.61
N ARG A 274 -16.06 7.53 11.03
CA ARG A 274 -16.43 8.90 10.63
C ARG A 274 -15.44 9.94 11.13
N TYR A 275 -14.92 9.79 12.35
CA TYR A 275 -13.93 10.70 12.92
C TYR A 275 -12.62 10.65 12.12
N ILE A 276 -12.10 9.46 11.86
CA ILE A 276 -10.86 9.24 11.11
C ILE A 276 -11.00 9.78 9.67
N ARG A 277 -12.11 9.51 8.98
CA ARG A 277 -12.37 10.04 7.63
C ARG A 277 -12.48 11.56 7.62
N ARG A 278 -13.16 12.14 8.62
CA ARG A 278 -13.31 13.59 8.72
C ARG A 278 -11.97 14.28 8.97
N GLU A 279 -11.13 13.68 9.81
CA GLU A 279 -9.79 14.17 10.10
C GLU A 279 -8.86 14.04 8.88
N ARG A 280 -8.92 12.92 8.17
CA ARG A 280 -8.21 12.70 6.91
C ARG A 280 -8.60 13.73 5.85
N TYR A 281 -9.91 13.94 5.64
CA TYR A 281 -10.42 14.93 4.68
C TYR A 281 -10.04 16.36 5.07
N ARG A 282 -10.02 16.70 6.36
CA ARG A 282 -9.59 18.00 6.86
C ARG A 282 -8.12 18.26 6.55
N ARG A 283 -7.23 17.30 6.84
CA ARG A 283 -5.78 17.41 6.60
C ARG A 283 -5.46 17.53 5.11
N THR A 284 -6.13 16.76 4.26
CA THR A 284 -5.98 16.86 2.80
C THR A 284 -6.41 18.23 2.29
N ARG A 285 -7.50 18.79 2.82
CA ARG A 285 -7.98 20.11 2.44
C ARG A 285 -7.06 21.24 2.93
N GLU A 286 -6.52 21.12 4.12
CA GLU A 286 -5.56 22.08 4.69
C GLU A 286 -4.22 22.05 3.90
N ALA A 287 -3.76 20.89 3.47
CA ALA A 287 -2.57 20.73 2.63
C ALA A 287 -2.75 21.35 1.23
N VAL A 288 -3.92 21.18 0.62
CA VAL A 288 -4.25 21.80 -0.68
C VAL A 288 -4.36 23.31 -0.56
N VAL A 289 -4.99 23.82 0.50
CA VAL A 289 -5.14 25.27 0.74
C VAL A 289 -3.80 25.94 1.05
N SER A 290 -2.91 25.27 1.80
CA SER A 290 -1.56 25.77 2.07
C SER A 290 -0.63 25.73 0.83
N GLY A 291 -0.88 24.82 -0.11
CA GLY A 291 -0.17 24.77 -1.41
C GLY A 291 -0.63 25.85 -2.39
N GLU A 292 -1.87 26.25 -2.39
CA GLU A 292 -2.40 27.34 -3.23
C GLU A 292 -1.96 28.73 -2.75
N GLY A 293 -1.69 28.89 -1.46
CA GLY A 293 -1.20 30.14 -0.88
C GLY A 293 0.22 30.53 -1.29
N ALA A 294 1.05 29.58 -1.76
CA ALA A 294 2.41 29.84 -2.18
C ALA A 294 2.54 30.31 -3.65
N ALA A 295 1.50 30.17 -4.45
CA ALA A 295 1.53 30.51 -5.88
C ALA A 295 1.01 31.92 -6.23
N SER A 296 0.42 32.68 -5.30
CA SER A 296 -0.28 33.95 -5.60
C SER A 296 0.46 35.24 -5.19
N THR A 297 1.71 35.16 -4.69
CA THR A 297 2.44 36.37 -4.23
C THR A 297 3.67 36.75 -5.07
N SER A 298 3.82 36.23 -6.29
CA SER A 298 4.88 36.68 -7.21
C SER A 298 4.33 37.29 -8.52
N GLY A 299 3.52 38.35 -8.41
CA GLY A 299 3.00 39.01 -9.59
C GLY A 299 2.40 40.37 -9.30
N ARG A 300 3.24 41.35 -8.88
CA ARG A 300 3.09 42.80 -9.09
C ARG A 300 4.16 43.57 -8.31
N GLY A 301 5.10 44.07 -9.03
CA GLY A 301 6.14 44.98 -8.58
C GLY A 301 7.17 45.21 -9.68
#